data_b12dab74d3575b4f3882d37ded1aa902
#
_entry.id   b12dab74d3575b4f3882d37ded1aa902
#
_cell.length_a   1.000
_cell.length_b   1.000
_cell.length_c   1.000
_cell.angle_alpha   90.00
_cell.angle_beta   90.00
_cell.angle_gamma   90.00
#
_symmetry.space_group_name_H-M   'P 1'
#
loop_
_entity.id
_entity.type
_entity.pdbx_description
1 polymer ?
#
loop_
_entity_poly.entity_id
_entity_poly.type
_entity_poly.pdbx_seq_one_letter_code
_entity_poly.pdbx_strand_id
1 'polypeptide(L)'
;FYDVLSGKIPASKYADKIVLIGATAAGVGNSFVTPVSPAFTPVEISAHTVSSILSEHFFVAPGWAGYVEFLVFLLVAAYLIALLPRLKARPAAILTLGLLIALIVVHFAAMVSAGIWIQLMMPAALLVVGHLLLTTKRFIVTEAGKQKSDVESAESNRMLGLAFQGQGQLDMAFDKFRKVPFDAPLMDNLYNLALDFERKRQFNK
;
A
#
# COMPACT_ATOMS: atom_id res chain seq x y z
N PHE A 1 -52.08 -3.84 21.76
CA PHE A 1 -52.15 -4.31 23.14
C PHE A 1 -53.59 -4.59 23.59
N TYR A 2 -54.54 -3.63 23.35
CA TYR A 2 -55.97 -3.82 23.68
C TYR A 2 -56.58 -5.07 23.03
N ASP A 3 -56.29 -5.37 21.76
CA ASP A 3 -56.80 -6.54 21.05
C ASP A 3 -56.28 -7.88 21.63
N VAL A 4 -55.10 -7.87 22.23
CA VAL A 4 -54.54 -9.02 22.95
C VAL A 4 -55.30 -9.23 24.27
N LEU A 5 -55.47 -8.14 25.03
CA LEU A 5 -56.18 -8.20 26.34
C LEU A 5 -57.66 -8.56 26.16
N SER A 6 -58.30 -8.09 25.10
CA SER A 6 -59.72 -8.38 24.81
C SER A 6 -59.96 -9.78 24.21
N GLY A 7 -58.91 -10.58 24.05
CA GLY A 7 -59.03 -11.95 23.51
C GLY A 7 -59.34 -12.01 22.02
N LYS A 8 -59.27 -10.90 21.27
CA LYS A 8 -59.49 -10.89 19.82
C LYS A 8 -58.40 -11.65 19.05
N ILE A 9 -57.20 -11.74 19.64
CA ILE A 9 -56.08 -12.50 19.04
C ILE A 9 -55.92 -13.77 19.87
N PRO A 10 -56.08 -14.96 19.26
CA PRO A 10 -56.02 -16.23 19.99
C PRO A 10 -54.61 -16.48 20.54
N ALA A 11 -54.53 -17.05 21.74
CA ALA A 11 -53.28 -17.36 22.45
C ALA A 11 -52.33 -18.26 21.66
N SER A 12 -52.87 -19.10 20.79
CA SER A 12 -52.09 -19.96 19.89
C SER A 12 -51.16 -19.20 18.94
N LYS A 13 -51.45 -17.93 18.65
CA LYS A 13 -50.62 -17.08 17.79
C LYS A 13 -49.27 -16.73 18.46
N TYR A 14 -49.22 -16.80 19.80
CA TYR A 14 -48.03 -16.46 20.60
C TYR A 14 -47.32 -17.68 21.16
N ALA A 15 -47.89 -18.88 20.98
CA ALA A 15 -47.27 -20.10 21.44
C ALA A 15 -45.88 -20.27 20.84
N ASP A 16 -44.91 -20.62 21.67
CA ASP A 16 -43.49 -20.83 21.30
C ASP A 16 -42.83 -19.64 20.61
N LYS A 17 -43.32 -18.43 20.85
CA LYS A 17 -42.74 -17.17 20.30
C LYS A 17 -42.32 -16.22 21.41
N ILE A 18 -41.21 -15.52 21.16
CA ILE A 18 -40.80 -14.39 21.98
C ILE A 18 -41.61 -13.18 21.50
N VAL A 19 -42.39 -12.62 22.43
CA VAL A 19 -43.26 -11.46 22.16
C VAL A 19 -42.65 -10.24 22.79
N LEU A 20 -42.35 -9.23 21.97
CA LEU A 20 -41.87 -7.93 22.43
C LEU A 20 -43.00 -6.91 22.36
N ILE A 21 -43.21 -6.19 23.44
CA ILE A 21 -44.24 -5.16 23.56
C ILE A 21 -43.56 -3.80 23.68
N GLY A 22 -43.90 -2.87 22.80
CA GLY A 22 -43.36 -1.53 22.81
C GLY A 22 -44.17 -0.55 21.97
N ALA A 23 -43.93 0.75 22.18
CA ALA A 23 -44.59 1.80 21.43
C ALA A 23 -43.96 1.90 20.01
N THR A 24 -44.84 1.90 18.98
CA THR A 24 -44.46 2.05 17.57
C THR A 24 -45.09 3.26 16.90
N ALA A 25 -45.95 4.01 17.63
CA ALA A 25 -46.61 5.19 17.09
C ALA A 25 -45.62 6.36 16.91
N ALA A 26 -45.76 7.08 15.80
CA ALA A 26 -44.97 8.28 15.55
C ALA A 26 -45.19 9.32 16.66
N GLY A 27 -44.12 9.85 17.22
CA GLY A 27 -44.15 10.82 18.33
C GLY A 27 -44.24 10.21 19.72
N VAL A 28 -44.30 8.88 19.86
CA VAL A 28 -44.25 8.17 21.14
C VAL A 28 -42.89 7.47 21.27
N GLY A 29 -41.98 8.09 22.00
CA GLY A 29 -40.62 7.59 22.20
C GLY A 29 -39.61 8.08 21.13
N ASN A 30 -38.35 7.67 21.29
CA ASN A 30 -37.29 8.01 20.36
C ASN A 30 -37.33 7.06 19.16
N SER A 31 -37.05 7.60 17.96
CA SER A 31 -36.78 6.80 16.79
C SER A 31 -35.29 6.84 16.46
N PHE A 32 -34.75 5.74 15.94
CA PHE A 32 -33.36 5.61 15.55
C PHE A 32 -33.25 5.51 14.04
N VAL A 33 -32.26 6.21 13.47
CA VAL A 33 -31.90 6.07 12.05
C VAL A 33 -31.05 4.81 11.87
N THR A 34 -31.44 3.94 10.96
CA THR A 34 -30.70 2.72 10.61
C THR A 34 -30.41 2.72 9.11
N PRO A 35 -29.47 1.90 8.61
CA PRO A 35 -29.19 1.81 7.19
C PRO A 35 -30.39 1.37 6.31
N VAL A 36 -31.39 0.76 6.92
CA VAL A 36 -32.58 0.21 6.20
C VAL A 36 -33.87 1.02 6.46
N SER A 37 -33.87 1.91 7.46
CA SER A 37 -35.03 2.75 7.74
C SER A 37 -34.63 4.04 8.45
N PRO A 38 -35.24 5.20 8.08
CA PRO A 38 -34.97 6.48 8.74
C PRO A 38 -35.60 6.59 10.12
N ALA A 39 -36.52 5.70 10.52
CA ALA A 39 -37.25 5.78 11.77
C ALA A 39 -37.58 4.38 12.31
N PHE A 40 -36.62 3.77 12.96
CA PHE A 40 -36.81 2.50 13.70
C PHE A 40 -37.18 2.77 15.15
N THR A 41 -38.21 2.09 15.62
CA THR A 41 -38.57 2.17 17.03
C THR A 41 -37.69 1.29 17.90
N PRO A 42 -37.53 1.59 19.22
CA PRO A 42 -36.68 0.76 20.11
C PRO A 42 -37.13 -0.71 20.15
N VAL A 43 -38.44 -0.97 20.09
CA VAL A 43 -38.97 -2.34 20.11
C VAL A 43 -38.63 -3.10 18.83
N GLU A 44 -38.62 -2.45 17.67
CA GLU A 44 -38.20 -3.07 16.41
C GLU A 44 -36.71 -3.41 16.43
N ILE A 45 -35.86 -2.49 16.95
CA ILE A 45 -34.42 -2.77 17.13
C ILE A 45 -34.23 -3.98 18.05
N SER A 46 -34.96 -4.03 19.18
CA SER A 46 -34.88 -5.16 20.10
C SER A 46 -35.37 -6.46 19.44
N ALA A 47 -36.43 -6.40 18.62
CA ALA A 47 -36.93 -7.57 17.87
C ALA A 47 -35.89 -8.10 16.86
N HIS A 48 -35.25 -7.20 16.12
CA HIS A 48 -34.18 -7.56 15.21
C HIS A 48 -32.97 -8.15 15.94
N THR A 49 -32.60 -7.58 17.10
CA THR A 49 -31.50 -8.09 17.93
C THR A 49 -31.80 -9.51 18.42
N VAL A 50 -32.99 -9.75 18.97
CA VAL A 50 -33.40 -11.08 19.41
C VAL A 50 -33.44 -12.07 18.24
N SER A 51 -34.01 -11.66 17.11
CA SER A 51 -34.04 -12.48 15.89
C SER A 51 -32.63 -12.83 15.41
N SER A 52 -31.71 -11.87 15.42
CA SER A 52 -30.31 -12.07 15.03
C SER A 52 -29.60 -13.08 15.95
N ILE A 53 -29.84 -12.99 17.26
CA ILE A 53 -29.29 -13.95 18.25
C ILE A 53 -29.85 -15.35 18.02
N LEU A 54 -31.16 -15.49 17.83
CA LEU A 54 -31.82 -16.77 17.63
C LEU A 54 -31.42 -17.44 16.29
N SER A 55 -31.16 -16.63 15.28
CA SER A 55 -30.75 -17.11 13.94
C SER A 55 -29.22 -17.21 13.79
N GLU A 56 -28.46 -16.95 14.85
CA GLU A 56 -26.99 -16.91 14.84
C GLU A 56 -26.40 -15.97 13.76
N HIS A 57 -27.16 -14.93 13.38
CA HIS A 57 -26.74 -13.93 12.40
C HIS A 57 -25.88 -12.84 13.04
N PHE A 58 -24.71 -13.21 13.52
CA PHE A 58 -23.73 -12.27 14.09
C PHE A 58 -22.30 -12.74 13.79
N PHE A 59 -21.36 -11.81 13.83
CA PHE A 59 -19.96 -12.12 13.64
C PHE A 59 -19.34 -12.59 14.96
N VAL A 60 -18.62 -13.73 14.90
CA VAL A 60 -17.92 -14.30 16.04
C VAL A 60 -16.41 -14.12 15.85
N ALA A 61 -15.73 -13.63 16.87
CA ALA A 61 -14.27 -13.64 16.96
C ALA A 61 -13.86 -14.92 17.73
N PRO A 62 -13.42 -16.00 17.05
CA PRO A 62 -13.01 -17.22 17.73
C PRO A 62 -11.75 -16.97 18.56
N GLY A 63 -11.56 -17.74 19.65
CA GLY A 63 -10.37 -17.57 20.50
C GLY A 63 -9.02 -17.85 19.79
N TRP A 64 -9.04 -18.58 18.68
CA TRP A 64 -7.85 -18.84 17.85
C TRP A 64 -7.55 -17.72 16.84
N ALA A 65 -8.48 -16.77 16.60
CA ALA A 65 -8.30 -15.70 15.60
C ALA A 65 -7.02 -14.89 15.82
N GLY A 66 -6.70 -14.53 17.07
CA GLY A 66 -5.49 -13.81 17.42
C GLY A 66 -4.18 -14.53 17.04
N TYR A 67 -4.16 -15.86 17.13
CA TYR A 67 -2.98 -16.63 16.68
C TYR A 67 -2.80 -16.59 15.16
N VAL A 68 -3.91 -16.64 14.40
CA VAL A 68 -3.88 -16.51 12.94
C VAL A 68 -3.45 -15.11 12.53
N GLU A 69 -3.98 -14.08 13.18
CA GLU A 69 -3.59 -12.68 12.94
C GLU A 69 -2.09 -12.48 13.16
N PHE A 70 -1.56 -13.00 14.27
CA PHE A 70 -0.14 -12.91 14.59
C PHE A 70 0.73 -13.68 13.58
N LEU A 71 0.29 -14.89 13.19
CA LEU A 71 1.00 -15.69 12.19
C LEU A 71 1.06 -14.97 10.84
N VAL A 72 -0.07 -14.43 10.37
CA VAL A 72 -0.13 -13.66 9.12
C VAL A 72 0.74 -12.41 9.19
N PHE A 73 0.74 -11.72 10.34
CA PHE A 73 1.62 -10.58 10.58
C PHE A 73 3.10 -10.96 10.44
N LEU A 74 3.52 -12.08 11.05
CA LEU A 74 4.89 -12.59 10.93
C LEU A 74 5.25 -12.98 9.50
N LEU A 75 4.33 -13.61 8.76
CA LEU A 75 4.55 -13.98 7.35
C LEU A 75 4.73 -12.74 6.47
N VAL A 76 3.92 -11.69 6.68
CA VAL A 76 4.06 -10.41 5.98
C VAL A 76 5.39 -9.74 6.34
N ALA A 77 5.78 -9.73 7.60
CA ALA A 77 7.07 -9.19 8.04
C ALA A 77 8.25 -9.96 7.41
N ALA A 78 8.19 -11.29 7.41
CA ALA A 78 9.20 -12.13 6.76
C ALA A 78 9.28 -11.86 5.24
N TYR A 79 8.14 -11.70 4.57
CA TYR A 79 8.09 -11.29 3.17
C TYR A 79 8.81 -9.96 2.93
N LEU A 80 8.50 -8.94 3.73
CA LEU A 80 9.09 -7.60 3.60
C LEU A 80 10.61 -7.60 3.86
N ILE A 81 11.08 -8.38 4.84
CA ILE A 81 12.50 -8.40 5.24
C ILE A 81 13.33 -9.32 4.32
N ALA A 82 12.85 -10.50 4.00
CA ALA A 82 13.63 -11.53 3.32
C ALA A 82 13.44 -11.55 1.81
N LEU A 83 12.21 -11.39 1.32
CA LEU A 83 11.88 -11.59 -0.09
C LEU A 83 11.85 -10.27 -0.87
N LEU A 84 11.24 -9.22 -0.34
CA LEU A 84 11.10 -7.94 -1.04
C LEU A 84 12.44 -7.33 -1.49
N PRO A 85 13.52 -7.33 -0.68
CA PRO A 85 14.81 -6.77 -1.09
C PRO A 85 15.49 -7.52 -2.23
N ARG A 86 15.17 -8.82 -2.40
CA ARG A 86 15.74 -9.70 -3.43
C ARG A 86 15.02 -9.58 -4.78
N LEU A 87 13.80 -9.07 -4.79
CA LEU A 87 12.99 -8.94 -5.98
C LEU A 87 13.32 -7.65 -6.76
N LYS A 88 13.21 -7.71 -8.09
CA LYS A 88 13.19 -6.52 -8.94
C LYS A 88 11.90 -5.72 -8.70
N ALA A 89 11.89 -4.43 -9.01
CA ALA A 89 10.78 -3.53 -8.69
C ALA A 89 9.41 -4.00 -9.24
N ARG A 90 9.35 -4.44 -10.51
CA ARG A 90 8.10 -4.91 -11.14
C ARG A 90 7.51 -6.16 -10.47
N PRO A 91 8.23 -7.29 -10.33
CA PRO A 91 7.68 -8.46 -9.65
C PRO A 91 7.39 -8.21 -8.17
N ALA A 92 8.15 -7.34 -7.50
CA ALA A 92 7.88 -6.95 -6.12
C ALA A 92 6.51 -6.25 -5.98
N ALA A 93 6.21 -5.30 -6.87
CA ALA A 93 4.93 -4.58 -6.87
C ALA A 93 3.74 -5.53 -7.16
N ILE A 94 3.87 -6.41 -8.16
CA ILE A 94 2.83 -7.37 -8.52
C ILE A 94 2.55 -8.33 -7.36
N LEU A 95 3.60 -8.86 -6.72
CA LEU A 95 3.47 -9.80 -5.61
C LEU A 95 2.85 -9.13 -4.37
N THR A 96 3.28 -7.90 -4.05
CA THR A 96 2.69 -7.15 -2.92
C THR A 96 1.22 -6.84 -3.16
N LEU A 97 0.86 -6.43 -4.38
CA LEU A 97 -0.54 -6.16 -4.74
C LEU A 97 -1.38 -7.45 -4.68
N GLY A 98 -0.85 -8.56 -5.19
CA GLY A 98 -1.50 -9.87 -5.11
C GLY A 98 -1.74 -10.32 -3.67
N LEU A 99 -0.74 -10.17 -2.78
CA LEU A 99 -0.86 -10.47 -1.35
C LEU A 99 -1.90 -9.57 -0.67
N LEU A 100 -1.93 -8.28 -1.00
CA LEU A 100 -2.92 -7.34 -0.45
C LEU A 100 -4.34 -7.75 -0.86
N ILE A 101 -4.55 -8.03 -2.14
CA ILE A 101 -5.84 -8.51 -2.64
C ILE A 101 -6.23 -9.83 -1.96
N ALA A 102 -5.30 -10.77 -1.82
CA ALA A 102 -5.55 -12.04 -1.15
C ALA A 102 -5.98 -11.84 0.32
N LEU A 103 -5.30 -10.97 1.07
CA LEU A 103 -5.67 -10.64 2.46
C LEU A 103 -7.09 -10.06 2.54
N ILE A 104 -7.43 -9.14 1.64
CA ILE A 104 -8.77 -8.53 1.59
C ILE A 104 -9.82 -9.58 1.24
N VAL A 105 -9.60 -10.39 0.20
CA VAL A 105 -10.54 -11.44 -0.24
C VAL A 105 -10.74 -12.47 0.85
N VAL A 106 -9.69 -12.96 1.51
CA VAL A 106 -9.79 -13.93 2.60
C VAL A 106 -10.55 -13.34 3.78
N HIS A 107 -10.28 -12.08 4.16
CA HIS A 107 -11.01 -11.40 5.23
C HIS A 107 -12.52 -11.34 4.94
N PHE A 108 -12.91 -10.83 3.75
CA PHE A 108 -14.31 -10.75 3.37
C PHE A 108 -14.97 -12.13 3.19
N ALA A 109 -14.26 -13.09 2.62
CA ALA A 109 -14.76 -14.44 2.48
C ALA A 109 -15.05 -15.10 3.84
N ALA A 110 -14.15 -14.97 4.83
CA ALA A 110 -14.36 -15.49 6.18
C ALA A 110 -15.57 -14.80 6.87
N MET A 111 -15.70 -13.48 6.68
CA MET A 111 -16.82 -12.72 7.23
C MET A 111 -18.16 -13.12 6.62
N VAL A 112 -18.24 -13.24 5.29
CA VAL A 112 -19.52 -13.48 4.58
C VAL A 112 -19.92 -14.96 4.64
N SER A 113 -18.97 -15.90 4.48
CA SER A 113 -19.27 -17.32 4.39
C SER A 113 -19.40 -18.03 5.75
N ALA A 114 -18.60 -17.61 6.73
CA ALA A 114 -18.50 -18.26 8.02
C ALA A 114 -18.91 -17.38 9.22
N GLY A 115 -19.26 -16.12 8.99
CA GLY A 115 -19.54 -15.18 10.09
C GLY A 115 -18.35 -14.96 11.04
N ILE A 116 -17.12 -15.24 10.58
CA ILE A 116 -15.91 -15.16 11.40
C ILE A 116 -15.24 -13.82 11.19
N TRP A 117 -14.97 -13.14 12.31
CA TRP A 117 -14.23 -11.87 12.34
C TRP A 117 -12.76 -12.12 12.69
N ILE A 118 -11.86 -11.89 11.71
CA ILE A 118 -10.41 -11.96 11.87
C ILE A 118 -9.84 -10.59 11.50
N GLN A 119 -9.01 -9.98 12.36
CA GLN A 119 -8.49 -8.62 12.17
C GLN A 119 -7.25 -8.59 11.26
N LEU A 120 -7.41 -8.82 9.96
CA LEU A 120 -6.30 -8.81 8.99
C LEU A 120 -5.87 -7.39 8.57
N MET A 121 -6.44 -6.34 9.18
CA MET A 121 -6.13 -4.95 8.84
C MET A 121 -4.68 -4.57 9.21
N MET A 122 -4.18 -5.05 10.36
CA MET A 122 -2.79 -4.79 10.78
C MET A 122 -1.75 -5.40 9.85
N PRO A 123 -1.83 -6.68 9.46
CA PRO A 123 -0.95 -7.23 8.43
C PRO A 123 -1.05 -6.50 7.08
N ALA A 124 -2.25 -6.10 6.66
CA ALA A 124 -2.44 -5.36 5.42
C ALA A 124 -1.81 -3.97 5.47
N ALA A 125 -1.97 -3.24 6.57
CA ALA A 125 -1.33 -1.95 6.79
C ALA A 125 0.20 -2.08 6.81
N LEU A 126 0.74 -3.09 7.51
CA LEU A 126 2.18 -3.39 7.51
C LEU A 126 2.70 -3.67 6.10
N LEU A 127 1.96 -4.44 5.30
CA LEU A 127 2.32 -4.77 3.92
C LEU A 127 2.45 -3.51 3.05
N VAL A 128 1.45 -2.61 3.10
CA VAL A 128 1.45 -1.38 2.31
C VAL A 128 2.54 -0.42 2.76
N VAL A 129 2.56 -0.08 4.05
CA VAL A 129 3.52 0.88 4.61
C VAL A 129 4.96 0.35 4.48
N GLY A 130 5.17 -0.93 4.81
CA GLY A 130 6.48 -1.57 4.70
C GLY A 130 6.98 -1.61 3.25
N HIS A 131 6.13 -1.94 2.29
CA HIS A 131 6.49 -1.90 0.87
C HIS A 131 6.87 -0.49 0.42
N LEU A 132 6.10 0.53 0.78
CA LEU A 132 6.38 1.92 0.42
C LEU A 132 7.71 2.39 1.02
N LEU A 133 7.95 2.14 2.31
CA LEU A 133 9.18 2.56 2.98
C LEU A 133 10.41 1.87 2.39
N LEU A 134 10.36 0.56 2.16
CA LEU A 134 11.50 -0.19 1.64
C LEU A 134 11.79 0.15 0.16
N THR A 135 10.77 0.36 -0.66
CA THR A 135 10.93 0.80 -2.05
C THR A 135 11.46 2.22 -2.14
N THR A 136 10.97 3.14 -1.32
CA THR A 136 11.46 4.53 -1.26
C THR A 136 12.92 4.57 -0.82
N LYS A 137 13.28 3.84 0.26
CA LYS A 137 14.68 3.73 0.69
C LYS A 137 15.57 3.20 -0.42
N ARG A 138 15.15 2.13 -1.10
CA ARG A 138 15.91 1.53 -2.22
C ARG A 138 16.09 2.51 -3.37
N PHE A 139 15.04 3.27 -3.73
CA PHE A 139 15.10 4.29 -4.78
C PHE A 139 16.12 5.38 -4.43
N ILE A 140 16.05 5.95 -3.22
CA ILE A 140 16.98 7.00 -2.75
C ILE A 140 18.43 6.50 -2.78
N VAL A 141 18.70 5.30 -2.26
CA VAL A 141 20.06 4.73 -2.24
C VAL A 141 20.59 4.47 -3.65
N THR A 142 19.72 3.95 -4.55
CA THR A 142 20.11 3.68 -5.93
C THR A 142 20.39 4.97 -6.70
N GLU A 143 19.56 6.00 -6.52
CA GLU A 143 19.73 7.30 -7.19
C GLU A 143 21.01 8.01 -6.70
N ALA A 144 21.25 8.03 -5.38
CA ALA A 144 22.48 8.58 -4.79
C ALA A 144 23.73 7.85 -5.29
N GLY A 145 23.67 6.50 -5.37
CA GLY A 145 24.76 5.70 -5.90
C GLY A 145 25.05 5.97 -7.38
N LYS A 146 24.01 6.14 -8.18
CA LYS A 146 24.14 6.49 -9.60
C LYS A 146 24.76 7.87 -9.78
N GLN A 147 24.29 8.87 -9.07
CA GLN A 147 24.83 10.23 -9.12
C GLN A 147 26.31 10.27 -8.74
N LYS A 148 26.72 9.52 -7.71
CA LYS A 148 28.13 9.42 -7.32
C LYS A 148 28.98 8.76 -8.42
N SER A 149 28.50 7.67 -9.02
CA SER A 149 29.19 6.98 -10.12
C SER A 149 29.31 7.86 -11.36
N ASP A 150 28.28 8.65 -11.69
CA ASP A 150 28.30 9.57 -12.83
C ASP A 150 29.33 10.69 -12.61
N VAL A 151 29.44 11.24 -11.40
CA VAL A 151 30.45 12.25 -11.04
C VAL A 151 31.87 11.65 -11.11
N GLU A 152 32.10 10.48 -10.52
CA GLU A 152 33.41 9.80 -10.59
C GLU A 152 33.81 9.46 -12.03
N SER A 153 32.87 9.03 -12.85
CA SER A 153 33.08 8.75 -14.27
C SER A 153 33.42 10.02 -15.08
N ALA A 154 32.73 11.13 -14.79
CA ALA A 154 32.99 12.44 -15.40
C ALA A 154 34.41 12.93 -15.07
N GLU A 155 34.81 12.87 -13.79
CA GLU A 155 36.14 13.29 -13.36
C GLU A 155 37.25 12.40 -13.96
N SER A 156 37.04 11.08 -14.01
CA SER A 156 37.96 10.16 -14.67
C SER A 156 38.13 10.48 -16.16
N ASN A 157 37.05 10.76 -16.88
CA ASN A 157 37.10 11.17 -18.29
C ASN A 157 37.80 12.50 -18.48
N ARG A 158 37.61 13.48 -17.54
CA ARG A 158 38.32 14.77 -17.56
C ARG A 158 39.83 14.58 -17.41
N MET A 159 40.26 13.80 -16.39
CA MET A 159 41.69 13.51 -16.18
C MET A 159 42.35 12.78 -17.38
N LEU A 160 41.65 11.81 -17.96
CA LEU A 160 42.13 11.12 -19.16
C LEU A 160 42.19 12.07 -20.37
N GLY A 161 41.22 12.97 -20.52
CA GLY A 161 41.24 14.01 -21.55
C GLY A 161 42.46 14.91 -21.45
N LEU A 162 42.77 15.40 -20.26
CA LEU A 162 43.96 16.22 -20.00
C LEU A 162 45.27 15.43 -20.24
N ALA A 163 45.32 14.17 -19.82
CA ALA A 163 46.50 13.31 -20.07
C ALA A 163 46.74 13.10 -21.58
N PHE A 164 45.71 12.81 -22.38
CA PHE A 164 45.80 12.69 -23.82
C PHE A 164 46.18 14.01 -24.48
N GLN A 165 45.64 15.13 -24.04
CA GLN A 165 46.00 16.47 -24.49
C GLN A 165 47.48 16.74 -24.27
N GLY A 166 48.01 16.45 -23.07
CA GLY A 166 49.42 16.59 -22.72
C GLY A 166 50.37 15.69 -23.57
N GLN A 167 49.87 14.53 -24.03
CA GLN A 167 50.59 13.65 -24.94
C GLN A 167 50.46 14.09 -26.41
N GLY A 168 49.71 15.14 -26.69
CA GLY A 168 49.44 15.61 -28.04
C GLY A 168 48.45 14.76 -28.85
N GLN A 169 47.74 13.85 -28.21
CA GLN A 169 46.70 12.99 -28.82
C GLN A 169 45.34 13.71 -28.74
N LEU A 170 45.19 14.81 -29.52
CA LEU A 170 44.09 15.75 -29.40
C LEU A 170 42.72 15.12 -29.70
N ASP A 171 42.64 14.18 -30.65
CA ASP A 171 41.40 13.46 -30.97
C ASP A 171 40.90 12.62 -29.79
N MET A 172 41.82 11.91 -29.13
CA MET A 172 41.51 11.09 -27.97
C MET A 172 41.11 11.96 -26.77
N ALA A 173 41.75 13.12 -26.61
CA ALA A 173 41.37 14.11 -25.59
C ALA A 173 39.94 14.61 -25.81
N PHE A 174 39.58 14.96 -27.04
CA PHE A 174 38.23 15.38 -27.40
C PHE A 174 37.17 14.33 -27.11
N ASP A 175 37.46 13.06 -27.49
CA ASP A 175 36.53 11.93 -27.21
C ASP A 175 36.28 11.70 -25.71
N LYS A 176 37.27 12.01 -24.88
CA LYS A 176 37.10 11.93 -23.41
C LYS A 176 36.34 13.11 -22.86
N PHE A 177 36.68 14.33 -23.29
CA PHE A 177 35.95 15.53 -22.83
C PHE A 177 34.47 15.53 -23.25
N ARG A 178 34.11 14.97 -24.39
CA ARG A 178 32.74 14.82 -24.85
C ARG A 178 31.86 13.99 -23.90
N LYS A 179 32.45 13.14 -23.03
CA LYS A 179 31.77 12.29 -22.07
C LYS A 179 31.59 12.96 -20.68
N VAL A 180 32.15 14.15 -20.52
CA VAL A 180 32.03 14.94 -19.29
C VAL A 180 30.81 15.84 -19.39
N PRO A 181 29.98 15.98 -18.32
CA PRO A 181 28.90 16.96 -18.29
C PRO A 181 29.43 18.38 -18.53
N PHE A 182 28.62 19.20 -19.19
CA PHE A 182 28.99 20.55 -19.56
C PHE A 182 29.03 21.48 -18.34
N ASP A 183 30.22 21.85 -17.89
CA ASP A 183 30.48 22.72 -16.76
C ASP A 183 31.59 23.76 -17.09
N ALA A 184 31.77 24.74 -16.23
CA ALA A 184 32.76 25.80 -16.45
C ALA A 184 34.20 25.25 -16.62
N PRO A 185 34.69 24.33 -15.80
CA PRO A 185 36.02 23.70 -16.01
C PRO A 185 36.16 22.94 -17.33
N LEU A 186 35.08 22.33 -17.84
CA LEU A 186 35.12 21.67 -19.16
C LEU A 186 35.25 22.69 -20.28
N MET A 187 34.58 23.85 -20.17
CA MET A 187 34.72 24.93 -21.15
C MET A 187 36.16 25.39 -21.31
N ASP A 188 36.88 25.60 -20.19
CA ASP A 188 38.30 25.96 -20.20
C ASP A 188 39.15 24.87 -20.84
N ASN A 189 38.89 23.61 -20.55
CA ASN A 189 39.60 22.49 -21.15
C ASN A 189 39.35 22.39 -22.66
N LEU A 190 38.11 22.58 -23.12
CA LEU A 190 37.76 22.56 -24.54
C LEU A 190 38.38 23.77 -25.29
N TYR A 191 38.41 24.95 -24.66
CA TYR A 191 39.05 26.12 -25.20
C TYR A 191 40.57 25.88 -25.41
N ASN A 192 41.24 25.35 -24.37
CA ASN A 192 42.66 24.99 -24.48
C ASN A 192 42.92 23.92 -25.54
N LEU A 193 42.03 22.92 -25.62
CA LEU A 193 42.12 21.86 -26.66
C LEU A 193 42.00 22.46 -28.08
N ALA A 194 41.06 23.43 -28.26
CA ALA A 194 40.90 24.11 -29.55
C ALA A 194 42.18 24.89 -29.96
N LEU A 195 42.82 25.57 -29.00
CA LEU A 195 44.11 26.26 -29.24
C LEU A 195 45.22 25.26 -29.63
N ASP A 196 45.23 24.07 -29.00
CA ASP A 196 46.21 23.03 -29.37
C ASP A 196 45.97 22.43 -30.77
N PHE A 197 44.68 22.28 -31.18
CA PHE A 197 44.36 21.93 -32.59
C PHE A 197 44.82 23.00 -33.57
N GLU A 198 44.63 24.27 -33.23
CA GLU A 198 45.10 25.42 -34.06
C GLU A 198 46.62 25.39 -34.20
N ARG A 199 47.36 25.24 -33.11
CA ARG A 199 48.83 25.13 -33.13
C ARG A 199 49.33 24.00 -33.99
N LYS A 200 48.62 22.84 -34.01
CA LYS A 200 48.95 21.71 -34.90
C LYS A 200 48.42 21.87 -36.32
N ARG A 201 47.77 22.97 -36.66
CA ARG A 201 47.13 23.24 -37.97
C ARG A 201 46.08 22.18 -38.34
N GLN A 202 45.38 21.62 -37.39
CA GLN A 202 44.31 20.62 -37.57
C GLN A 202 42.94 21.28 -37.54
N PHE A 203 42.67 22.22 -38.46
CA PHE A 203 41.49 23.10 -38.46
C PHE A 203 40.15 22.38 -38.79
N ASN A 204 40.18 21.17 -39.28
CA ASN A 204 38.99 20.47 -39.76
C ASN A 204 38.46 19.41 -38.76
N LYS A 205 38.71 19.56 -37.46
CA LYS A 205 38.28 18.61 -36.45
C LYS A 205 37.46 19.22 -35.32
#